data_cae6ef219a88a0ec85a2431ad5dac7f8
#
_entry.id   cae6ef219a88a0ec85a2431ad5dac7f8
#
_cell.length_a   1.000
_cell.length_b   1.000
_cell.length_c   1.000
_cell.angle_alpha   90.00
_cell.angle_beta   90.00
_cell.angle_gamma   90.00
#
_symmetry.space_group_name_H-M   'P 1'
#
loop_
_entity.id
_entity.type
_entity.pdbx_description
1 polymer ?
#
loop_
_entity_poly.entity_id
_entity_poly.type
_entity_poly.pdbx_seq_one_letter_code
_entity_poly.pdbx_strand_id
1 'polypeptide(L)'
;PGARYCAGHNNVGYMPLYFWDQNSSFGNEAKLRSMISTFKQHGIGTIADVVINHHNTEGWFAFPKETYKGETYQFQSTDICKNDDGGATLTQAKKDGVSLSENNDTGDDWGGCRDMDHKSANVQRIVKAYEDYLLNDLGYAGFRYDMVKGFSPSFIAEYNTACKAQYSVGEYWDSSDNIKKWVDGTASDGVPTSAAFDFQFRYRVRDAFNGNDCKNLLADPANTGNYPLAYQESHRKWAVTFVENHDTQYRNENEPLDPLKKDTVAANAFMLAMPGTPCVFLAHWLDCKADIRRQITARRIAGIHSQSTYENIQNSPAAFANVVQGKKGSLIVAVGTSVGRYTPRNYTSTHTLILSGHHYKYYLSNELVEEWNEQLKAIEAEEQAEREEEESFVPYTATVYCKADFTPVYFYAWDSKGQLLGNWPGQLMEGK
;
A
#
# COMPACT_ATOMS: atom_id res chain seq x y z
N PRO A 1 -4.49 1.28 11.73
CA PRO A 1 -5.78 1.19 12.41
C PRO A 1 -5.63 0.64 13.80
N GLY A 2 -6.67 0.94 14.62
CA GLY A 2 -6.73 0.47 15.99
C GLY A 2 -6.44 -1.02 16.07
N ALA A 3 -5.53 -1.36 16.92
CA ALA A 3 -4.86 -2.62 16.84
C ALA A 3 -5.51 -3.70 17.70
N ARG A 4 -6.52 -3.36 18.47
CA ARG A 4 -7.21 -4.30 19.34
C ARG A 4 -8.48 -4.83 18.70
N TYR A 5 -8.61 -6.14 18.65
CA TYR A 5 -9.64 -6.84 17.92
C TYR A 5 -10.67 -7.46 18.81
N CYS A 6 -11.89 -7.59 18.29
CA CYS A 6 -12.88 -8.43 18.92
C CYS A 6 -12.93 -9.84 18.36
N ALA A 7 -12.26 -10.17 17.27
CA ALA A 7 -12.35 -11.50 16.68
C ALA A 7 -11.00 -12.03 16.19
N GLY A 8 -10.46 -13.01 16.93
CA GLY A 8 -9.42 -13.90 16.45
C GLY A 8 -7.99 -13.34 16.44
N HIS A 9 -7.04 -14.24 16.33
CA HIS A 9 -5.62 -13.96 16.59
C HIS A 9 -4.85 -13.36 15.42
N ASN A 10 -5.42 -13.29 14.23
CA ASN A 10 -4.73 -12.89 13.01
C ASN A 10 -5.35 -11.66 12.35
N ASN A 11 -6.03 -10.87 13.11
CA ASN A 11 -6.60 -9.66 12.59
C ASN A 11 -5.49 -8.63 12.41
N VAL A 12 -5.36 -8.10 11.21
CA VAL A 12 -4.34 -7.12 10.83
C VAL A 12 -4.85 -5.68 10.89
N GLY A 13 -5.99 -5.44 11.55
CA GLY A 13 -6.53 -4.11 11.82
C GLY A 13 -7.71 -3.68 10.96
N TYR A 14 -8.18 -4.50 10.02
CA TYR A 14 -9.28 -4.14 9.12
C TYR A 14 -10.69 -4.34 9.70
N MET A 15 -10.80 -4.75 10.95
CA MET A 15 -12.06 -4.76 11.72
C MET A 15 -11.86 -4.03 13.06
N PRO A 16 -11.67 -2.70 13.05
CA PRO A 16 -11.28 -1.93 14.24
C PRO A 16 -12.41 -1.97 15.29
N LEU A 17 -12.03 -2.22 16.54
CA LEU A 17 -12.92 -2.11 17.70
C LEU A 17 -12.56 -0.90 18.56
N TYR A 18 -11.27 -0.53 18.59
CA TYR A 18 -10.75 0.62 19.32
C TYR A 18 -9.92 1.50 18.38
N PHE A 19 -10.14 2.81 18.39
CA PHE A 19 -9.38 3.75 17.59
C PHE A 19 -8.13 4.27 18.31
N TRP A 20 -8.15 4.34 19.64
CA TRP A 20 -7.05 4.90 20.41
C TRP A 20 -6.19 3.86 21.14
N ASP A 21 -6.47 2.57 21.04
CA ASP A 21 -5.59 1.50 21.53
C ASP A 21 -4.72 0.96 20.38
N GLN A 22 -3.44 1.32 20.39
CA GLN A 22 -2.46 0.92 19.36
C GLN A 22 -1.66 -0.33 19.75
N ASN A 23 -2.02 -1.02 20.83
CA ASN A 23 -1.39 -2.29 21.18
C ASN A 23 -1.88 -3.42 20.26
N SER A 24 -0.95 -4.20 19.72
CA SER A 24 -1.25 -5.27 18.76
C SER A 24 -0.29 -6.44 18.88
N SER A 25 -0.53 -7.51 18.11
CA SER A 25 0.41 -8.61 17.94
C SER A 25 1.74 -8.19 17.31
N PHE A 26 1.79 -7.05 16.61
CA PHE A 26 3.02 -6.48 16.03
C PHE A 26 3.83 -5.64 17.01
N GLY A 27 3.28 -5.27 18.15
CA GLY A 27 3.93 -4.47 19.16
C GLY A 27 2.98 -3.55 19.92
N ASN A 28 3.50 -2.87 20.91
CA ASN A 28 2.76 -1.87 21.68
C ASN A 28 2.93 -0.46 21.09
N GLU A 29 2.12 0.49 21.59
CA GLU A 29 2.15 1.88 21.13
C GLU A 29 3.54 2.53 21.26
N ALA A 30 4.30 2.22 22.32
CA ALA A 30 5.64 2.78 22.49
C ALA A 30 6.59 2.36 21.37
N LYS A 31 6.50 1.11 20.90
CA LYS A 31 7.27 0.62 19.74
C LYS A 31 6.80 1.26 18.45
N LEU A 32 5.49 1.46 18.28
CA LEU A 32 4.93 2.17 17.12
C LEU A 32 5.47 3.61 17.06
N ARG A 33 5.43 4.35 18.16
CA ARG A 33 5.97 5.71 18.26
C ARG A 33 7.48 5.75 17.96
N SER A 34 8.23 4.78 18.45
CA SER A 34 9.66 4.65 18.17
C SER A 34 9.91 4.41 16.68
N MET A 35 9.15 3.53 16.05
CA MET A 35 9.24 3.26 14.61
C MET A 35 8.95 4.53 13.80
N ILE A 36 7.84 5.23 14.05
CA ILE A 36 7.46 6.47 13.36
C ILE A 36 8.58 7.52 13.51
N SER A 37 9.11 7.69 14.73
CA SER A 37 10.21 8.61 15.02
C SER A 37 11.47 8.26 14.24
N THR A 38 11.84 6.98 14.19
CA THR A 38 13.02 6.51 13.45
C THR A 38 12.90 6.79 11.95
N PHE A 39 11.78 6.45 11.33
CA PHE A 39 11.54 6.79 9.92
C PHE A 39 11.65 8.29 9.67
N LYS A 40 11.05 9.11 10.54
CA LYS A 40 11.12 10.57 10.43
C LYS A 40 12.55 11.11 10.52
N GLN A 41 13.40 10.54 11.40
CA GLN A 41 14.82 10.91 11.52
C GLN A 41 15.60 10.63 10.23
N HIS A 42 15.19 9.63 9.46
CA HIS A 42 15.74 9.31 8.14
C HIS A 42 15.04 10.04 6.98
N GLY A 43 14.18 11.03 7.27
CA GLY A 43 13.48 11.83 6.25
C GLY A 43 12.34 11.07 5.57
N ILE A 44 11.84 10.00 6.16
CA ILE A 44 10.75 9.17 5.64
C ILE A 44 9.49 9.43 6.46
N GLY A 45 8.43 9.86 5.80
CA GLY A 45 7.10 9.95 6.39
C GLY A 45 6.43 8.59 6.45
N THR A 46 5.79 8.28 7.58
CA THR A 46 4.94 7.09 7.71
C THR A 46 3.48 7.44 7.44
N ILE A 47 2.73 6.54 6.87
CA ILE A 47 1.30 6.72 6.53
C ILE A 47 0.49 5.72 7.36
N ALA A 48 -0.54 6.19 8.05
CA ALA A 48 -1.47 5.32 8.75
C ALA A 48 -2.44 4.65 7.76
N ASP A 49 -2.68 3.38 7.94
CA ASP A 49 -3.74 2.64 7.25
C ASP A 49 -5.03 2.78 8.05
N VAL A 50 -6.00 3.53 7.52
CA VAL A 50 -7.17 4.03 8.25
C VAL A 50 -8.43 3.35 7.77
N VAL A 51 -9.13 2.70 8.68
CA VAL A 51 -10.42 2.05 8.43
C VAL A 51 -11.51 2.85 9.12
N ILE A 52 -12.29 3.61 8.34
CA ILE A 52 -13.39 4.43 8.84
C ILE A 52 -14.73 4.15 8.15
N ASN A 53 -14.71 3.33 7.10
CA ASN A 53 -15.95 2.87 6.45
C ASN A 53 -16.84 2.14 7.46
N HIS A 54 -16.25 1.26 8.23
CA HIS A 54 -16.96 0.37 9.15
C HIS A 54 -16.24 0.28 10.50
N HIS A 55 -16.97 -0.16 11.52
CA HIS A 55 -16.44 -0.38 12.85
C HIS A 55 -17.00 -1.67 13.43
N ASN A 56 -16.16 -2.41 14.15
CA ASN A 56 -16.59 -3.64 14.82
C ASN A 56 -17.31 -3.35 16.12
N THR A 57 -18.11 -4.31 16.58
CA THR A 57 -18.94 -4.21 17.78
C THR A 57 -18.81 -5.47 18.64
N GLU A 58 -19.13 -5.33 19.91
CA GLU A 58 -19.44 -6.47 20.77
C GLU A 58 -20.93 -6.84 20.57
N GLY A 59 -21.17 -7.98 19.92
CA GLY A 59 -22.51 -8.33 19.45
C GLY A 59 -22.95 -7.47 18.26
N TRP A 60 -24.23 -7.01 18.24
CA TRP A 60 -24.76 -6.27 17.12
C TRP A 60 -24.59 -4.74 17.22
N PHE A 61 -24.64 -4.17 18.44
CA PHE A 61 -24.81 -2.72 18.62
C PHE A 61 -23.94 -2.10 19.71
N ALA A 62 -23.16 -2.90 20.46
CA ALA A 62 -22.36 -2.40 21.55
C ALA A 62 -20.99 -1.93 21.06
N PHE A 63 -20.79 -0.62 21.07
CA PHE A 63 -19.49 0.00 20.78
C PHE A 63 -18.74 0.31 22.07
N PRO A 64 -17.40 0.11 22.10
CA PRO A 64 -16.60 0.47 23.25
C PRO A 64 -16.61 1.99 23.47
N LYS A 65 -16.47 2.36 24.73
CA LYS A 65 -16.25 3.74 25.12
C LYS A 65 -14.77 4.00 25.25
N GLU A 66 -14.28 5.00 24.52
CA GLU A 66 -12.88 5.40 24.55
C GLU A 66 -12.72 6.83 25.06
N THR A 67 -11.53 7.17 25.54
CA THR A 67 -11.21 8.51 26.03
C THR A 67 -9.93 9.02 25.39
N TYR A 68 -9.97 10.23 24.83
CA TYR A 68 -8.83 10.88 24.25
C TYR A 68 -8.83 12.36 24.62
N LYS A 69 -7.70 12.90 25.11
CA LYS A 69 -7.53 14.29 25.57
C LYS A 69 -8.61 14.74 26.57
N GLY A 70 -9.08 13.83 27.41
CA GLY A 70 -10.10 14.09 28.43
C GLY A 70 -11.54 14.07 27.93
N GLU A 71 -11.76 13.88 26.64
CA GLU A 71 -13.06 13.72 26.04
C GLU A 71 -13.43 12.26 25.83
N THR A 72 -14.71 11.97 25.83
CA THR A 72 -15.24 10.63 25.60
C THR A 72 -15.78 10.51 24.18
N TYR A 73 -15.41 9.39 23.55
CA TYR A 73 -15.84 9.00 22.22
C TYR A 73 -16.47 7.62 22.27
N GLN A 74 -17.65 7.49 21.70
CA GLN A 74 -18.37 6.24 21.59
C GLN A 74 -19.34 6.32 20.42
N PHE A 75 -19.27 5.37 19.51
CA PHE A 75 -20.32 5.19 18.50
C PHE A 75 -21.59 4.68 19.15
N GLN A 76 -22.71 4.99 18.55
CA GLN A 76 -24.03 4.58 18.97
C GLN A 76 -24.68 3.74 17.87
N SER A 77 -25.69 2.97 18.19
CA SER A 77 -26.48 2.24 17.18
C SER A 77 -27.06 3.18 16.12
N THR A 78 -27.37 4.42 16.47
CA THR A 78 -27.86 5.47 15.56
C THR A 78 -26.77 6.04 14.64
N ASP A 79 -25.53 5.60 14.77
CA ASP A 79 -24.41 5.91 13.86
C ASP A 79 -24.22 4.83 12.79
N ILE A 80 -24.97 3.74 12.84
CA ILE A 80 -24.94 2.64 11.86
C ILE A 80 -25.89 2.96 10.72
N CYS A 81 -25.44 2.78 9.48
CA CYS A 81 -26.25 2.95 8.29
C CYS A 81 -27.51 2.09 8.30
N LYS A 82 -28.64 2.64 7.83
CA LYS A 82 -29.94 1.96 7.84
C LYS A 82 -29.97 0.66 7.04
N ASN A 83 -29.22 0.62 5.94
CA ASN A 83 -29.12 -0.53 5.03
C ASN A 83 -27.95 -1.46 5.35
N ASP A 84 -27.22 -1.24 6.44
CA ASP A 84 -26.07 -2.04 6.85
C ASP A 84 -26.36 -3.55 6.77
N ASP A 85 -25.40 -4.31 6.21
CA ASP A 85 -25.45 -5.76 6.01
C ASP A 85 -26.70 -6.20 5.21
N GLY A 86 -26.99 -5.48 4.10
CA GLY A 86 -28.16 -5.73 3.25
C GLY A 86 -29.50 -5.56 3.99
N GLY A 87 -29.52 -4.83 5.11
CA GLY A 87 -30.66 -4.63 5.97
C GLY A 87 -30.85 -5.69 7.07
N ALA A 88 -29.89 -6.62 7.22
CA ALA A 88 -29.92 -7.61 8.30
C ALA A 88 -29.81 -6.92 9.66
N THR A 89 -28.95 -5.91 9.77
CA THR A 89 -28.78 -5.11 10.98
C THR A 89 -30.06 -4.38 11.38
N LEU A 90 -30.80 -3.80 10.42
CA LEU A 90 -32.12 -3.19 10.68
C LEU A 90 -33.14 -4.21 11.17
N THR A 91 -33.08 -5.42 10.62
CA THR A 91 -33.96 -6.51 11.06
C THR A 91 -33.69 -6.89 12.51
N GLN A 92 -32.42 -7.02 12.88
CA GLN A 92 -32.01 -7.30 14.25
C GLN A 92 -32.35 -6.12 15.20
N ALA A 93 -32.10 -4.88 14.75
CA ALA A 93 -32.42 -3.68 15.53
C ALA A 93 -33.92 -3.61 15.93
N LYS A 94 -34.82 -3.92 14.99
CA LYS A 94 -36.26 -3.99 15.26
C LYS A 94 -36.60 -5.06 16.30
N LYS A 95 -35.93 -6.22 16.24
CA LYS A 95 -36.13 -7.31 17.18
C LYS A 95 -35.67 -6.93 18.59
N ASP A 96 -34.58 -6.18 18.70
CA ASP A 96 -33.96 -5.80 19.97
C ASP A 96 -34.50 -4.45 20.50
N GLY A 97 -35.38 -3.78 19.76
CA GLY A 97 -35.92 -2.48 20.13
C GLY A 97 -34.90 -1.35 20.06
N VAL A 98 -33.89 -1.49 19.20
CA VAL A 98 -32.78 -0.52 18.99
C VAL A 98 -33.07 0.30 17.73
N SER A 99 -32.68 1.58 17.73
CA SER A 99 -32.76 2.44 16.53
C SER A 99 -31.43 2.52 15.84
N LEU A 100 -31.46 2.49 14.51
CA LEU A 100 -30.32 2.81 13.64
C LEU A 100 -30.42 4.24 13.13
N SER A 101 -29.41 4.69 12.34
CA SER A 101 -29.53 5.90 11.56
C SER A 101 -30.72 5.84 10.60
N GLU A 102 -31.30 7.01 10.26
CA GLU A 102 -32.29 7.11 9.19
C GLU A 102 -31.65 7.16 7.78
N ASN A 103 -30.34 7.31 7.69
CA ASN A 103 -29.60 7.37 6.44
C ASN A 103 -29.17 5.99 5.97
N ASN A 104 -29.24 5.77 4.67
CA ASN A 104 -28.52 4.68 4.03
C ASN A 104 -27.05 5.06 3.86
N ASP A 105 -26.23 4.04 3.67
CA ASP A 105 -24.87 4.20 3.22
C ASP A 105 -24.76 5.09 1.99
N THR A 106 -23.68 5.80 1.86
CA THR A 106 -23.41 6.72 0.74
C THR A 106 -22.54 6.10 -0.34
N GLY A 107 -22.15 4.85 -0.15
CA GLY A 107 -21.37 4.02 -1.06
C GLY A 107 -21.83 2.56 -1.06
N ASP A 108 -20.86 1.65 -1.20
CA ASP A 108 -21.08 0.21 -1.24
C ASP A 108 -21.22 -0.35 0.19
N ASP A 109 -22.28 -1.09 0.44
CA ASP A 109 -22.51 -1.82 1.69
C ASP A 109 -21.50 -2.96 1.88
N TRP A 110 -20.95 -3.12 3.08
CA TRP A 110 -19.99 -4.18 3.40
C TRP A 110 -20.42 -4.99 4.63
N GLY A 111 -20.77 -6.25 4.42
CA GLY A 111 -21.34 -7.15 5.44
C GLY A 111 -20.34 -7.77 6.43
N GLY A 112 -19.30 -7.06 6.86
CA GLY A 112 -18.25 -7.62 7.74
C GLY A 112 -18.23 -7.06 9.16
N CYS A 113 -18.60 -5.80 9.31
CA CYS A 113 -18.73 -5.02 10.56
C CYS A 113 -19.98 -4.16 10.46
N ARG A 114 -20.04 -3.04 11.20
CA ARG A 114 -21.16 -2.07 11.07
C ARG A 114 -20.71 -0.91 10.22
N ASP A 115 -21.37 -0.68 9.08
CA ASP A 115 -21.10 0.46 8.21
C ASP A 115 -21.54 1.75 8.90
N MET A 116 -20.62 2.70 8.99
CA MET A 116 -20.81 3.93 9.74
C MET A 116 -21.46 5.02 8.89
N ASP A 117 -22.49 5.66 9.42
CA ASP A 117 -23.16 6.78 8.76
C ASP A 117 -22.31 8.06 8.86
N HIS A 118 -21.51 8.34 7.83
CA HIS A 118 -20.69 9.56 7.77
C HIS A 118 -21.49 10.88 7.76
N LYS A 119 -22.84 10.84 7.60
CA LYS A 119 -23.70 12.01 7.82
C LYS A 119 -23.96 12.28 9.30
N SER A 120 -23.71 11.30 10.19
CA SER A 120 -23.81 11.49 11.63
C SER A 120 -22.76 12.48 12.13
N ALA A 121 -23.18 13.48 12.86
CA ALA A 121 -22.26 14.43 13.51
C ALA A 121 -21.36 13.72 14.54
N ASN A 122 -21.83 12.64 15.18
CA ASN A 122 -21.02 11.86 16.10
C ASN A 122 -19.93 11.08 15.37
N VAL A 123 -20.24 10.43 14.24
CA VAL A 123 -19.24 9.75 13.39
C VAL A 123 -18.17 10.73 12.95
N GLN A 124 -18.55 11.87 12.37
CA GLN A 124 -17.60 12.91 11.93
C GLN A 124 -16.72 13.40 13.07
N ARG A 125 -17.29 13.64 14.26
CA ARG A 125 -16.52 14.05 15.45
C ARG A 125 -15.49 13.02 15.85
N ILE A 126 -15.90 11.75 15.88
CA ILE A 126 -15.02 10.63 16.24
C ILE A 126 -13.88 10.46 15.22
N VAL A 127 -14.21 10.43 13.93
CA VAL A 127 -13.22 10.27 12.86
C VAL A 127 -12.22 11.42 12.87
N LYS A 128 -12.66 12.69 12.96
CA LYS A 128 -11.76 13.85 13.04
C LYS A 128 -10.83 13.80 14.25
N ALA A 129 -11.33 13.37 15.41
CA ALA A 129 -10.52 13.21 16.61
C ALA A 129 -9.50 12.05 16.49
N TYR A 130 -9.89 10.96 15.84
CA TYR A 130 -9.01 9.84 15.55
C TYR A 130 -7.89 10.22 14.57
N GLU A 131 -8.21 10.92 13.50
CA GLU A 131 -7.21 11.41 12.54
C GLU A 131 -6.26 12.45 13.14
N ASP A 132 -6.78 13.35 14.02
CA ASP A 132 -5.93 14.27 14.80
C ASP A 132 -4.93 13.49 15.68
N TYR A 133 -5.39 12.45 16.34
CA TYR A 133 -4.53 11.56 17.13
C TYR A 133 -3.44 10.92 16.27
N LEU A 134 -3.78 10.37 15.11
CA LEU A 134 -2.81 9.74 14.22
C LEU A 134 -1.74 10.73 13.74
N LEU A 135 -2.13 11.93 13.31
CA LEU A 135 -1.19 12.91 12.76
C LEU A 135 -0.41 13.65 13.84
N ASN A 136 -1.11 14.19 14.83
CA ASN A 136 -0.54 15.17 15.75
C ASN A 136 0.00 14.54 17.04
N ASP A 137 -0.48 13.36 17.42
CA ASP A 137 -0.05 12.67 18.63
C ASP A 137 0.92 11.51 18.32
N LEU A 138 0.57 10.63 17.39
CA LEU A 138 1.46 9.54 16.96
C LEU A 138 2.53 10.01 15.97
N GLY A 139 2.26 11.03 15.15
CA GLY A 139 3.22 11.65 14.25
C GLY A 139 3.27 11.05 12.83
N TYR A 140 2.21 10.40 12.38
CA TYR A 140 2.07 10.01 10.98
C TYR A 140 2.08 11.23 10.05
N ALA A 141 2.51 11.04 8.80
CA ALA A 141 2.55 12.09 7.77
C ALA A 141 1.28 12.16 6.92
N GLY A 142 0.43 11.15 6.99
CA GLY A 142 -0.80 11.07 6.18
C GLY A 142 -1.48 9.72 6.31
N PHE A 143 -2.38 9.43 5.36
CA PHE A 143 -3.29 8.29 5.42
C PHE A 143 -3.33 7.47 4.13
N ARG A 144 -3.48 6.17 4.29
CA ARG A 144 -4.11 5.27 3.33
C ARG A 144 -5.50 4.96 3.86
N TYR A 145 -6.54 5.34 3.16
CA TYR A 145 -7.90 5.00 3.52
C TYR A 145 -8.32 3.68 2.89
N ASP A 146 -8.70 2.75 3.75
CA ASP A 146 -9.23 1.44 3.38
C ASP A 146 -10.66 1.55 2.86
N MET A 147 -11.01 0.71 1.88
CA MET A 147 -12.38 0.49 1.38
C MET A 147 -13.19 1.80 1.17
N VAL A 148 -12.62 2.78 0.50
CA VAL A 148 -13.28 4.08 0.29
C VAL A 148 -14.46 4.04 -0.69
N LYS A 149 -14.79 2.87 -1.24
CA LYS A 149 -16.03 2.66 -1.99
C LYS A 149 -17.27 2.69 -1.10
N GLY A 150 -17.12 2.41 0.18
CA GLY A 150 -18.23 2.29 1.11
C GLY A 150 -18.85 3.63 1.53
N PHE A 151 -18.25 4.78 1.22
CA PHE A 151 -18.82 6.08 1.57
C PHE A 151 -18.44 7.18 0.58
N SER A 152 -19.21 8.29 0.60
CA SER A 152 -19.00 9.41 -0.33
C SER A 152 -17.60 10.03 -0.20
N PRO A 153 -16.89 10.27 -1.32
CA PRO A 153 -15.57 10.91 -1.32
C PRO A 153 -15.59 12.33 -0.70
N SER A 154 -16.74 12.99 -0.61
CA SER A 154 -16.87 14.29 0.05
C SER A 154 -16.48 14.26 1.54
N PHE A 155 -16.64 13.11 2.21
CA PHE A 155 -16.20 12.97 3.60
C PHE A 155 -14.68 12.88 3.70
N ILE A 156 -13.98 12.26 2.72
CA ILE A 156 -12.53 12.32 2.64
C ILE A 156 -12.05 13.77 2.47
N ALA A 157 -12.72 14.57 1.62
CA ALA A 157 -12.42 15.99 1.50
C ALA A 157 -12.55 16.72 2.84
N GLU A 158 -13.64 16.46 3.56
CA GLU A 158 -13.91 17.06 4.87
C GLU A 158 -12.85 16.67 5.91
N TYR A 159 -12.55 15.39 6.03
CA TYR A 159 -11.59 14.87 7.02
C TYR A 159 -10.18 15.36 6.73
N ASN A 160 -9.68 15.20 5.51
CA ASN A 160 -8.35 15.68 5.11
C ASN A 160 -8.19 17.19 5.29
N THR A 161 -9.24 17.98 5.04
CA THR A 161 -9.22 19.44 5.25
C THR A 161 -9.18 19.78 6.74
N ALA A 162 -9.94 19.05 7.56
CA ALA A 162 -10.01 19.28 9.01
C ALA A 162 -8.68 18.96 9.71
N CYS A 163 -8.07 17.83 9.39
CA CYS A 163 -6.83 17.38 10.03
C CYS A 163 -5.55 17.87 9.33
N LYS A 164 -5.66 18.46 8.12
CA LYS A 164 -4.53 18.95 7.30
C LYS A 164 -3.51 17.88 6.95
N ALA A 165 -3.99 16.72 6.55
CA ALA A 165 -3.14 15.61 6.11
C ALA A 165 -2.20 16.08 4.98
N GLN A 166 -0.89 15.79 5.11
CA GLN A 166 0.10 16.14 4.09
C GLN A 166 0.00 15.23 2.87
N TYR A 167 -0.44 13.99 3.07
CA TYR A 167 -0.61 12.99 2.03
C TYR A 167 -1.82 12.12 2.34
N SER A 168 -2.56 11.77 1.31
CA SER A 168 -3.69 10.86 1.40
C SER A 168 -3.79 10.02 0.14
N VAL A 169 -4.09 8.74 0.29
CA VAL A 169 -4.40 7.81 -0.79
C VAL A 169 -5.57 6.91 -0.40
N GLY A 170 -6.54 6.78 -1.30
CA GLY A 170 -7.69 5.90 -1.08
C GLY A 170 -7.60 4.60 -1.88
N GLU A 171 -8.08 3.54 -1.27
CA GLU A 171 -8.29 2.26 -1.92
C GLU A 171 -9.68 2.23 -2.57
N TYR A 172 -9.75 2.70 -3.82
CA TYR A 172 -10.96 2.60 -4.63
C TYR A 172 -10.77 1.55 -5.72
N TRP A 173 -11.11 0.31 -5.42
CA TRP A 173 -10.86 -0.83 -6.31
C TRP A 173 -11.93 -0.94 -7.41
N ASP A 174 -11.70 -0.25 -8.53
CA ASP A 174 -12.68 -0.16 -9.60
C ASP A 174 -12.04 0.18 -10.97
N SER A 175 -12.89 0.47 -11.96
CA SER A 175 -12.49 1.03 -13.24
C SER A 175 -11.84 2.41 -13.09
N SER A 176 -11.00 2.79 -14.05
CA SER A 176 -10.37 4.11 -14.04
C SER A 176 -11.37 5.26 -14.05
N ASP A 177 -12.51 5.10 -14.72
CA ASP A 177 -13.57 6.12 -14.73
C ASP A 177 -14.16 6.35 -13.33
N ASN A 178 -14.35 5.29 -12.56
CA ASN A 178 -14.87 5.37 -11.22
C ASN A 178 -13.81 5.88 -10.22
N ILE A 179 -12.55 5.40 -10.34
CA ILE A 179 -11.42 5.94 -9.56
C ILE A 179 -11.26 7.45 -9.79
N LYS A 180 -11.34 7.90 -11.04
CA LYS A 180 -11.28 9.31 -11.41
C LYS A 180 -12.40 10.12 -10.77
N LYS A 181 -13.65 9.66 -10.88
CA LYS A 181 -14.81 10.31 -10.24
C LYS A 181 -14.62 10.40 -8.73
N TRP A 182 -14.09 9.35 -8.13
CA TRP A 182 -13.80 9.34 -6.69
C TRP A 182 -12.74 10.40 -6.33
N VAL A 183 -11.61 10.45 -7.06
CA VAL A 183 -10.56 11.47 -6.86
C VAL A 183 -11.16 12.87 -6.98
N ASP A 184 -11.91 13.15 -8.06
CA ASP A 184 -12.56 14.44 -8.27
C ASP A 184 -13.55 14.75 -7.13
N GLY A 185 -14.25 13.76 -6.61
CA GLY A 185 -15.18 13.89 -5.48
C GLY A 185 -14.53 14.20 -4.13
N THR A 186 -13.21 13.97 -3.99
CA THR A 186 -12.45 14.35 -2.78
C THR A 186 -12.03 15.82 -2.78
N ALA A 187 -12.48 16.62 -3.76
CA ALA A 187 -12.01 17.99 -3.89
C ALA A 187 -12.51 18.92 -2.76
N SER A 188 -11.59 19.72 -2.24
CA SER A 188 -11.84 20.91 -1.41
C SER A 188 -11.34 22.12 -2.18
N ASP A 189 -12.17 23.15 -2.28
CA ASP A 189 -11.87 24.34 -3.09
C ASP A 189 -11.43 24.04 -4.54
N GLY A 190 -12.03 23.00 -5.13
CA GLY A 190 -11.76 22.56 -6.51
C GLY A 190 -10.45 21.79 -6.71
N VAL A 191 -9.75 21.43 -5.63
CA VAL A 191 -8.51 20.64 -5.68
C VAL A 191 -8.73 19.29 -4.94
N PRO A 192 -8.51 18.13 -5.59
CA PRO A 192 -8.57 16.86 -4.90
C PRO A 192 -7.64 16.80 -3.69
N THR A 193 -8.14 16.28 -2.59
CA THR A 193 -7.40 16.15 -1.32
C THR A 193 -6.81 14.75 -1.12
N SER A 194 -7.16 13.80 -1.99
CA SER A 194 -6.63 12.43 -1.93
C SER A 194 -6.21 11.92 -3.32
N ALA A 195 -5.11 11.20 -3.36
CA ALA A 195 -4.74 10.33 -4.45
C ALA A 195 -5.51 9.00 -4.36
N ALA A 196 -5.41 8.15 -5.39
CA ALA A 196 -5.97 6.80 -5.38
C ALA A 196 -4.98 5.79 -5.93
N PHE A 197 -5.06 4.55 -5.48
CA PHE A 197 -4.35 3.43 -6.09
C PHE A 197 -4.86 3.17 -7.51
N ASP A 198 -3.93 3.10 -8.46
CA ASP A 198 -4.23 2.87 -9.88
C ASP A 198 -4.32 1.37 -10.18
N PHE A 199 -5.47 0.77 -9.88
CA PHE A 199 -5.71 -0.65 -10.10
C PHE A 199 -5.61 -1.03 -11.58
N GLN A 200 -5.95 -0.13 -12.51
CA GLN A 200 -5.88 -0.43 -13.93
C GLN A 200 -4.41 -0.44 -14.42
N PHE A 201 -3.53 0.36 -13.85
CA PHE A 201 -2.09 0.25 -14.08
C PHE A 201 -1.57 -1.11 -13.60
N ARG A 202 -1.94 -1.53 -12.41
CA ARG A 202 -1.57 -2.83 -11.84
C ARG A 202 -2.02 -3.98 -12.74
N TYR A 203 -3.26 -3.96 -13.23
CA TYR A 203 -3.76 -5.01 -14.12
C TYR A 203 -2.99 -5.08 -15.44
N ARG A 204 -2.66 -3.93 -16.06
CA ARG A 204 -1.85 -3.87 -17.27
C ARG A 204 -0.47 -4.51 -17.08
N VAL A 205 0.19 -4.19 -15.97
CA VAL A 205 1.50 -4.75 -15.62
C VAL A 205 1.40 -6.26 -15.39
N ARG A 206 0.48 -6.70 -14.55
CA ARG A 206 0.26 -8.13 -14.29
C ARG A 206 -0.01 -8.91 -15.57
N ASP A 207 -0.91 -8.46 -16.42
CA ASP A 207 -1.30 -9.16 -17.64
C ASP A 207 -0.16 -9.23 -18.65
N ALA A 208 0.62 -8.15 -18.77
CA ALA A 208 1.79 -8.11 -19.64
C ALA A 208 2.84 -9.16 -19.24
N PHE A 209 3.17 -9.24 -17.98
CA PHE A 209 4.23 -10.14 -17.51
C PHE A 209 3.73 -11.57 -17.36
N ASN A 210 2.57 -11.80 -16.74
CA ASN A 210 2.01 -13.15 -16.61
C ASN A 210 1.73 -13.79 -17.98
N GLY A 211 1.23 -13.00 -18.93
CA GLY A 211 0.90 -13.45 -20.28
C GLY A 211 2.07 -13.50 -21.28
N ASN A 212 3.26 -12.98 -20.94
CA ASN A 212 4.36 -12.73 -21.88
C ASN A 212 3.95 -11.88 -23.09
N ASP A 213 3.03 -10.95 -22.91
CA ASP A 213 2.58 -10.03 -23.94
C ASP A 213 2.67 -8.58 -23.45
N CYS A 214 3.84 -7.98 -23.69
CA CYS A 214 4.11 -6.61 -23.29
C CYS A 214 3.24 -5.56 -23.99
N LYS A 215 2.47 -5.91 -25.05
CA LYS A 215 1.48 -5.01 -25.63
C LYS A 215 0.40 -4.59 -24.63
N ASN A 216 0.14 -5.43 -23.63
CA ASN A 216 -0.80 -5.10 -22.55
C ASN A 216 -0.38 -3.86 -21.73
N LEU A 217 0.90 -3.46 -21.78
CA LEU A 217 1.38 -2.20 -21.17
C LEU A 217 0.89 -0.96 -21.93
N LEU A 218 0.56 -1.10 -23.22
CA LEU A 218 -0.11 -0.05 -23.99
C LEU A 218 -1.62 -0.13 -23.76
N ALA A 219 -2.21 0.94 -23.26
CA ALA A 219 -3.64 1.03 -23.06
C ALA A 219 -4.28 1.89 -24.17
N ASP A 220 -5.49 1.53 -24.57
CA ASP A 220 -6.28 2.31 -25.51
C ASP A 220 -6.98 3.46 -24.76
N PRO A 221 -6.69 4.75 -25.07
CA PRO A 221 -7.35 5.88 -24.44
C PRO A 221 -8.88 5.91 -24.67
N ALA A 222 -9.39 5.26 -25.71
CA ALA A 222 -10.82 5.16 -25.95
C ALA A 222 -11.52 4.19 -24.97
N ASN A 223 -10.78 3.26 -24.36
CA ASN A 223 -11.29 2.37 -23.33
C ASN A 223 -11.07 3.00 -21.93
N THR A 224 -11.85 4.03 -21.62
CA THR A 224 -11.63 4.89 -20.44
C THR A 224 -11.70 4.12 -19.13
N GLY A 225 -12.58 3.11 -19.02
CA GLY A 225 -12.70 2.29 -17.83
C GLY A 225 -11.44 1.46 -17.49
N ASN A 226 -10.62 1.16 -18.49
CA ASN A 226 -9.37 0.38 -18.36
C ASN A 226 -8.11 1.19 -18.69
N TYR A 227 -8.24 2.50 -18.93
CA TYR A 227 -7.11 3.38 -19.21
C TYR A 227 -6.50 3.87 -17.91
N PRO A 228 -5.27 3.43 -17.52
CA PRO A 228 -4.68 3.74 -16.22
C PRO A 228 -4.70 5.23 -15.89
N LEU A 229 -4.94 5.55 -14.64
CA LEU A 229 -4.94 6.94 -14.16
C LEU A 229 -3.58 7.61 -14.41
N ALA A 230 -2.49 6.86 -14.23
CA ALA A 230 -1.12 7.33 -14.49
C ALA A 230 -0.88 7.70 -15.97
N TYR A 231 -1.67 7.17 -16.90
CA TYR A 231 -1.54 7.50 -18.32
C TYR A 231 -2.34 8.74 -18.72
N GLN A 232 -3.28 9.19 -17.88
CA GLN A 232 -4.13 10.35 -18.10
C GLN A 232 -3.45 11.63 -17.63
N GLU A 233 -3.14 12.55 -18.53
CA GLU A 233 -2.43 13.79 -18.20
C GLU A 233 -3.14 14.58 -17.10
N SER A 234 -4.47 14.65 -17.14
CA SER A 234 -5.28 15.36 -16.15
C SER A 234 -5.23 14.76 -14.74
N HIS A 235 -4.98 13.45 -14.60
CA HIS A 235 -5.13 12.74 -13.33
C HIS A 235 -3.87 12.00 -12.86
N ARG A 236 -2.82 11.89 -13.69
CA ARG A 236 -1.58 11.17 -13.32
C ARG A 236 -0.93 11.66 -12.03
N LYS A 237 -1.13 12.93 -11.69
CA LYS A 237 -0.67 13.51 -10.41
C LYS A 237 -1.25 12.78 -9.20
N TRP A 238 -2.46 12.27 -9.33
CA TRP A 238 -3.23 11.62 -8.27
C TRP A 238 -3.16 10.08 -8.33
N ALA A 239 -2.41 9.53 -9.30
CA ALA A 239 -2.24 8.11 -9.45
C ALA A 239 -1.15 7.58 -8.52
N VAL A 240 -1.48 6.63 -7.65
CA VAL A 240 -0.50 5.82 -6.92
C VAL A 240 -0.38 4.49 -7.65
N THR A 241 0.73 4.33 -8.41
CA THR A 241 0.99 3.13 -9.18
C THR A 241 1.58 2.03 -8.31
N PHE A 242 1.16 0.80 -8.52
CA PHE A 242 1.68 -0.36 -7.81
C PHE A 242 1.65 -1.59 -8.71
N VAL A 243 2.42 -2.60 -8.38
CA VAL A 243 2.51 -3.86 -9.11
C VAL A 243 1.72 -4.95 -8.39
N GLU A 244 1.86 -5.00 -7.09
CA GLU A 244 1.21 -5.96 -6.21
C GLU A 244 1.00 -5.35 -4.83
N ASN A 245 0.04 -5.90 -4.07
CA ASN A 245 -0.21 -5.56 -2.68
C ASN A 245 -0.61 -6.81 -1.87
N HIS A 246 -0.93 -6.63 -0.60
CA HIS A 246 -1.31 -7.72 0.31
C HIS A 246 -2.64 -8.41 -0.04
N ASP A 247 -3.50 -7.78 -0.88
CA ASP A 247 -4.78 -8.36 -1.33
C ASP A 247 -4.71 -8.97 -2.72
N THR A 248 -3.58 -8.81 -3.42
CA THR A 248 -3.38 -9.38 -4.76
C THR A 248 -2.30 -10.44 -4.82
N GLN A 249 -1.38 -10.47 -3.84
CA GLN A 249 -0.31 -11.45 -3.77
C GLN A 249 -0.84 -12.89 -3.60
N TYR A 250 -0.06 -13.87 -4.02
CA TYR A 250 -0.35 -15.26 -3.70
C TYR A 250 -0.30 -15.49 -2.18
N ARG A 251 -1.35 -16.01 -1.59
CA ARG A 251 -1.40 -16.37 -0.16
C ARG A 251 -1.20 -17.87 0.04
N ASN A 252 -2.06 -18.67 -0.58
CA ASN A 252 -2.01 -20.13 -0.51
C ASN A 252 -2.92 -20.74 -1.60
N GLU A 253 -2.98 -22.07 -1.68
CA GLU A 253 -3.79 -22.76 -2.69
C GLU A 253 -5.30 -22.52 -2.58
N ASN A 254 -5.80 -22.22 -1.38
CA ASN A 254 -7.22 -21.92 -1.16
C ASN A 254 -7.56 -20.45 -1.41
N GLU A 255 -6.56 -19.58 -1.31
CA GLU A 255 -6.64 -18.14 -1.57
C GLU A 255 -5.55 -17.72 -2.56
N PRO A 256 -5.63 -18.15 -3.82
CA PRO A 256 -4.60 -17.83 -4.81
C PRO A 256 -4.59 -16.36 -5.21
N LEU A 257 -5.68 -15.63 -4.93
CA LEU A 257 -5.91 -14.23 -5.31
C LEU A 257 -5.57 -13.96 -6.79
N ASP A 258 -4.89 -12.84 -7.07
CA ASP A 258 -4.57 -12.41 -8.43
C ASP A 258 -3.12 -11.94 -8.57
N PRO A 259 -2.11 -12.79 -8.27
CA PRO A 259 -0.73 -12.37 -8.14
C PRO A 259 -0.02 -12.08 -9.45
N LEU A 260 1.04 -11.27 -9.35
CA LEU A 260 2.11 -11.26 -10.32
C LEU A 260 2.94 -12.55 -10.15
N LYS A 261 2.92 -13.44 -11.15
CA LYS A 261 3.49 -14.80 -11.04
C LYS A 261 4.96 -14.88 -11.41
N LYS A 262 5.51 -13.86 -12.09
CA LYS A 262 6.90 -13.85 -12.59
C LYS A 262 7.35 -12.43 -12.96
N ASP A 263 8.65 -12.30 -13.23
CA ASP A 263 9.26 -11.05 -13.69
C ASP A 263 9.08 -9.85 -12.74
N THR A 264 9.02 -10.12 -11.43
CA THR A 264 8.80 -9.12 -10.38
C THR A 264 9.74 -7.93 -10.52
N VAL A 265 11.02 -8.16 -10.79
CA VAL A 265 12.02 -7.09 -10.95
C VAL A 265 11.72 -6.24 -12.20
N ALA A 266 11.37 -6.87 -13.33
CA ALA A 266 11.05 -6.16 -14.57
C ALA A 266 9.73 -5.37 -14.46
N ALA A 267 8.74 -5.90 -13.75
CA ALA A 267 7.48 -5.23 -13.48
C ALA A 267 7.69 -3.98 -12.61
N ASN A 268 8.50 -4.08 -11.55
CA ASN A 268 8.88 -2.92 -10.73
C ASN A 268 9.73 -1.92 -11.54
N ALA A 269 10.64 -2.39 -12.41
CA ALA A 269 11.39 -1.51 -13.30
C ALA A 269 10.46 -0.70 -14.20
N PHE A 270 9.43 -1.33 -14.79
CA PHE A 270 8.46 -0.59 -15.58
C PHE A 270 7.71 0.45 -14.72
N MET A 271 7.15 0.06 -13.58
CA MET A 271 6.42 0.96 -12.68
C MET A 271 7.28 2.14 -12.24
N LEU A 272 8.51 1.87 -11.80
CA LEU A 272 9.40 2.91 -11.28
C LEU A 272 9.88 3.89 -12.36
N ALA A 273 9.89 3.50 -13.62
CA ALA A 273 10.21 4.42 -14.72
C ALA A 273 9.01 5.28 -15.15
N MET A 274 7.78 4.84 -14.92
CA MET A 274 6.57 5.52 -15.39
C MET A 274 6.14 6.70 -14.51
N PRO A 275 5.29 7.64 -15.03
CA PRO A 275 4.67 8.68 -14.20
C PRO A 275 3.74 8.09 -13.13
N GLY A 276 3.21 8.93 -12.26
CA GLY A 276 2.48 8.56 -11.05
C GLY A 276 3.42 8.48 -9.85
N THR A 277 2.85 8.24 -8.67
CA THR A 277 3.59 8.02 -7.41
C THR A 277 3.74 6.51 -7.21
N PRO A 278 4.95 5.94 -7.38
CA PRO A 278 5.12 4.50 -7.27
C PRO A 278 5.05 4.03 -5.81
N CYS A 279 4.32 2.95 -5.58
CA CYS A 279 4.25 2.22 -4.32
C CYS A 279 4.86 0.84 -4.50
N VAL A 280 6.05 0.61 -3.94
CA VAL A 280 6.74 -0.68 -3.98
C VAL A 280 6.18 -1.58 -2.87
N PHE A 281 5.74 -2.77 -3.23
CA PHE A 281 5.25 -3.75 -2.26
C PHE A 281 6.38 -4.28 -1.39
N LEU A 282 6.15 -4.35 -0.07
CA LEU A 282 7.19 -4.72 0.89
C LEU A 282 7.84 -6.08 0.58
N ALA A 283 7.04 -7.10 0.20
CA ALA A 283 7.60 -8.41 -0.16
C ALA A 283 8.55 -8.31 -1.36
N HIS A 284 8.18 -7.54 -2.41
CA HIS A 284 9.07 -7.29 -3.55
C HIS A 284 10.35 -6.57 -3.15
N TRP A 285 10.26 -5.60 -2.22
CA TRP A 285 11.45 -4.93 -1.68
C TRP A 285 12.35 -5.90 -0.92
N LEU A 286 11.80 -6.75 -0.08
CA LEU A 286 12.59 -7.73 0.70
C LEU A 286 13.28 -8.75 -0.19
N ASP A 287 12.58 -9.25 -1.22
CA ASP A 287 13.09 -10.29 -2.11
C ASP A 287 14.07 -9.75 -3.18
N CYS A 288 13.89 -8.49 -3.61
CA CYS A 288 14.59 -7.89 -4.76
C CYS A 288 15.22 -6.53 -4.42
N LYS A 289 15.63 -6.32 -3.15
CA LYS A 289 16.12 -5.03 -2.62
C LYS A 289 17.18 -4.38 -3.50
N ALA A 290 18.19 -5.15 -3.90
CA ALA A 290 19.33 -4.63 -4.67
C ALA A 290 18.90 -4.06 -6.03
N ASP A 291 18.05 -4.79 -6.77
CA ASP A 291 17.56 -4.33 -8.08
C ASP A 291 16.63 -3.12 -7.94
N ILE A 292 15.64 -3.22 -7.04
CA ILE A 292 14.64 -2.16 -6.84
C ILE A 292 15.31 -0.87 -6.34
N ARG A 293 16.31 -0.96 -5.48
CA ARG A 293 17.10 0.18 -5.00
C ARG A 293 17.78 0.92 -6.18
N ARG A 294 18.41 0.18 -7.10
CA ARG A 294 19.02 0.75 -8.31
C ARG A 294 17.98 1.40 -9.23
N GLN A 295 16.82 0.78 -9.39
CA GLN A 295 15.72 1.32 -10.19
C GLN A 295 15.18 2.63 -9.59
N ILE A 296 14.99 2.70 -8.28
CA ILE A 296 14.59 3.92 -7.56
C ILE A 296 15.65 5.02 -7.74
N THR A 297 16.93 4.67 -7.66
CA THR A 297 18.02 5.62 -7.84
C THR A 297 18.03 6.19 -9.25
N ALA A 298 17.87 5.36 -10.29
CA ALA A 298 17.78 5.82 -11.68
C ALA A 298 16.58 6.78 -11.89
N ARG A 299 15.40 6.47 -11.31
CA ARG A 299 14.24 7.37 -11.31
C ARG A 299 14.55 8.73 -10.70
N ARG A 300 15.23 8.75 -9.55
CA ARG A 300 15.59 9.99 -8.83
C ARG A 300 16.60 10.82 -9.60
N ILE A 301 17.60 10.19 -10.19
CA ILE A 301 18.63 10.86 -11.01
C ILE A 301 18.00 11.49 -12.25
N ALA A 302 17.16 10.78 -12.99
CA ALA A 302 16.43 11.33 -14.11
C ALA A 302 15.44 12.43 -13.70
N GLY A 303 15.04 12.48 -12.43
CA GLY A 303 14.04 13.41 -11.91
C GLY A 303 12.63 13.09 -12.36
N ILE A 304 12.30 11.82 -12.54
CA ILE A 304 10.96 11.36 -12.91
C ILE A 304 10.01 11.59 -11.71
N HIS A 305 8.85 12.14 -12.01
CA HIS A 305 7.83 12.49 -11.00
C HIS A 305 6.42 12.11 -11.47
N SER A 306 5.42 12.34 -10.64
CA SER A 306 4.05 11.90 -10.90
C SER A 306 3.45 12.48 -12.20
N GLN A 307 3.89 13.66 -12.63
CA GLN A 307 3.40 14.34 -13.83
C GLN A 307 4.37 14.23 -15.04
N SER A 308 5.39 13.40 -14.97
CA SER A 308 6.31 13.15 -16.09
C SER A 308 5.54 12.72 -17.34
N THR A 309 6.03 13.13 -18.51
CA THR A 309 5.51 12.70 -19.80
C THR A 309 6.30 11.49 -20.31
N TYR A 310 5.69 10.71 -21.20
CA TYR A 310 6.36 9.58 -21.81
C TYR A 310 5.92 9.39 -23.26
N GLU A 311 6.77 8.72 -24.03
CA GLU A 311 6.50 8.32 -25.40
C GLU A 311 6.81 6.82 -25.56
N ASN A 312 5.91 6.09 -26.23
CA ASN A 312 6.17 4.70 -26.55
C ASN A 312 7.00 4.61 -27.82
N ILE A 313 8.18 3.98 -27.72
CA ILE A 313 9.14 3.84 -28.82
C ILE A 313 9.30 2.40 -29.33
N GLN A 314 8.75 1.44 -28.63
CA GLN A 314 8.69 0.03 -29.00
C GLN A 314 7.44 -0.62 -28.44
N ASN A 315 6.70 -1.32 -29.30
CA ASN A 315 5.47 -2.02 -28.92
C ASN A 315 5.36 -3.36 -29.66
N SER A 316 5.77 -4.42 -28.98
CA SER A 316 5.57 -5.81 -29.45
C SER A 316 5.29 -6.72 -28.26
N PRO A 317 4.77 -7.94 -28.47
CA PRO A 317 4.56 -8.88 -27.37
C PRO A 317 5.82 -9.17 -26.56
N ALA A 318 6.97 -9.29 -27.24
CA ALA A 318 8.22 -9.71 -26.61
C ALA A 318 9.13 -8.56 -26.18
N ALA A 319 8.85 -7.30 -26.58
CA ALA A 319 9.60 -6.13 -26.20
C ALA A 319 8.72 -4.87 -26.23
N PHE A 320 8.77 -4.11 -25.16
CA PHE A 320 8.08 -2.84 -25.02
C PHE A 320 9.06 -1.81 -24.46
N ALA A 321 9.04 -0.58 -24.95
CA ALA A 321 9.90 0.47 -24.42
C ALA A 321 9.24 1.84 -24.46
N ASN A 322 9.43 2.61 -23.39
CA ASN A 322 9.04 4.01 -23.26
C ASN A 322 10.25 4.89 -22.96
N VAL A 323 10.28 6.09 -23.53
CA VAL A 323 11.10 7.20 -23.05
C VAL A 323 10.27 8.02 -22.10
N VAL A 324 10.76 8.24 -20.90
CA VAL A 324 10.06 9.01 -19.86
C VAL A 324 10.88 10.24 -19.51
N GLN A 325 10.25 11.41 -19.55
CA GLN A 325 10.88 12.70 -19.32
C GLN A 325 10.86 13.06 -17.84
N GLY A 326 12.01 13.20 -17.23
CA GLY A 326 12.18 13.73 -15.89
C GLY A 326 12.55 15.21 -15.89
N LYS A 327 12.74 15.78 -14.70
CA LYS A 327 13.16 17.19 -14.55
C LYS A 327 14.62 17.46 -14.89
N LYS A 328 15.47 16.42 -14.80
CA LYS A 328 16.91 16.53 -15.04
C LYS A 328 17.34 15.95 -16.38
N GLY A 329 16.61 14.96 -16.88
CA GLY A 329 16.87 14.28 -18.13
C GLY A 329 15.82 13.20 -18.38
N SER A 330 16.09 12.25 -19.26
CA SER A 330 15.14 11.20 -19.58
C SER A 330 15.67 9.80 -19.25
N LEU A 331 14.76 8.89 -19.00
CA LEU A 331 15.00 7.48 -18.76
C LEU A 331 14.23 6.65 -19.78
N ILE A 332 14.91 5.75 -20.48
CA ILE A 332 14.25 4.75 -21.30
C ILE A 332 14.15 3.47 -20.49
N VAL A 333 12.92 3.00 -20.33
CA VAL A 333 12.64 1.67 -19.80
C VAL A 333 12.28 0.74 -20.95
N ALA A 334 12.96 -0.39 -21.03
CA ALA A 334 12.64 -1.46 -21.97
C ALA A 334 12.39 -2.75 -21.18
N VAL A 335 11.27 -3.43 -21.48
CA VAL A 335 10.86 -4.67 -20.80
C VAL A 335 10.37 -5.73 -21.78
N GLY A 336 10.43 -7.00 -21.39
CA GLY A 336 9.92 -8.13 -22.14
C GLY A 336 10.92 -9.23 -22.40
N THR A 337 10.46 -10.38 -22.89
CA THR A 337 11.25 -11.61 -23.06
C THR A 337 12.38 -11.48 -24.08
N SER A 338 12.29 -10.54 -25.02
CA SER A 338 13.31 -10.28 -26.04
C SER A 338 14.14 -9.01 -25.76
N VAL A 339 13.97 -8.37 -24.61
CA VAL A 339 14.67 -7.11 -24.26
C VAL A 339 16.18 -7.25 -24.25
N GLY A 340 16.71 -8.43 -24.00
CA GLY A 340 18.16 -8.69 -24.08
C GLY A 340 18.79 -8.29 -25.40
N ARG A 341 18.05 -8.39 -26.51
CA ARG A 341 18.49 -8.00 -27.87
C ARG A 341 18.03 -6.60 -28.27
N TYR A 342 17.24 -5.93 -27.44
CA TYR A 342 16.70 -4.62 -27.74
C TYR A 342 17.75 -3.52 -27.50
N THR A 343 17.81 -2.57 -28.44
CA THR A 343 18.57 -1.33 -28.32
C THR A 343 17.73 -0.21 -28.92
N PRO A 344 17.56 0.93 -28.22
CA PRO A 344 16.78 2.07 -28.69
C PRO A 344 17.55 2.85 -29.76
N ARG A 345 17.47 2.41 -31.02
CA ARG A 345 18.33 2.85 -32.14
C ARG A 345 18.42 4.37 -32.31
N ASN A 346 17.30 5.09 -32.13
CA ASN A 346 17.26 6.55 -32.27
C ASN A 346 17.85 7.31 -31.09
N TYR A 347 18.22 6.61 -30.02
CA TYR A 347 18.67 7.18 -28.75
C TYR A 347 20.10 6.77 -28.38
N THR A 348 20.79 6.00 -29.22
CA THR A 348 22.13 5.48 -28.92
C THR A 348 23.21 6.57 -28.79
N SER A 349 22.99 7.75 -29.37
CA SER A 349 23.87 8.91 -29.23
C SER A 349 23.59 9.76 -28.00
N THR A 350 22.43 9.62 -27.38
CA THR A 350 21.94 10.47 -26.27
C THR A 350 21.72 9.73 -24.97
N HIS A 351 21.68 8.40 -25.01
CA HIS A 351 21.40 7.59 -23.84
C HIS A 351 22.39 6.42 -23.72
N THR A 352 22.81 6.15 -22.50
CA THR A 352 23.69 5.04 -22.13
C THR A 352 22.94 3.99 -21.35
N LEU A 353 23.18 2.71 -21.64
CA LEU A 353 22.67 1.59 -20.84
C LEU A 353 23.31 1.64 -19.45
N ILE A 354 22.47 1.76 -18.41
CA ILE A 354 22.90 1.85 -17.00
C ILE A 354 22.51 0.65 -16.16
N LEU A 355 21.38 0.00 -16.49
CA LEU A 355 20.91 -1.21 -15.83
C LEU A 355 20.42 -2.24 -16.85
N SER A 356 20.73 -3.50 -16.59
CA SER A 356 20.25 -4.64 -17.38
C SER A 356 20.04 -5.83 -16.45
N GLY A 357 18.83 -6.35 -16.43
CA GLY A 357 18.45 -7.52 -15.65
C GLY A 357 17.55 -8.47 -16.44
N HIS A 358 16.97 -9.44 -15.74
CA HIS A 358 16.05 -10.38 -16.37
C HIS A 358 14.81 -9.63 -16.88
N HIS A 359 14.62 -9.65 -18.19
CA HIS A 359 13.48 -9.03 -18.90
C HIS A 359 13.34 -7.51 -18.75
N TYR A 360 14.40 -6.77 -18.33
CA TYR A 360 14.37 -5.30 -18.33
C TYR A 360 15.74 -4.68 -18.66
N LYS A 361 15.72 -3.44 -19.15
CA LYS A 361 16.86 -2.54 -19.32
C LYS A 361 16.47 -1.10 -19.04
N TYR A 362 17.41 -0.34 -18.48
CA TYR A 362 17.34 1.11 -18.36
C TYR A 362 18.45 1.79 -19.14
N TYR A 363 18.07 2.81 -19.91
CA TYR A 363 19.03 3.72 -20.55
C TYR A 363 18.77 5.13 -20.03
N LEU A 364 19.81 5.78 -19.58
CA LEU A 364 19.77 7.13 -18.98
C LEU A 364 20.39 8.14 -19.93
N SER A 365 19.85 9.36 -19.96
CA SER A 365 20.46 10.49 -20.68
C SER A 365 21.95 10.62 -20.33
N ASN A 366 22.79 10.82 -21.34
CA ASN A 366 24.27 10.78 -21.20
C ASN A 366 24.81 11.77 -20.16
N GLU A 367 24.18 12.95 -20.03
CA GLU A 367 24.54 13.99 -19.07
C GLU A 367 24.39 13.59 -17.61
N LEU A 368 23.64 12.54 -17.33
CA LEU A 368 23.35 12.04 -15.98
C LEU A 368 24.14 10.77 -15.62
N VAL A 369 24.92 10.23 -16.55
CA VAL A 369 25.64 8.94 -16.34
C VAL A 369 26.73 9.07 -15.28
N GLU A 370 27.38 10.23 -15.16
CA GLU A 370 28.39 10.45 -14.12
C GLU A 370 27.76 10.43 -12.72
N GLU A 371 26.64 11.16 -12.52
CA GLU A 371 25.86 11.13 -11.27
C GLU A 371 25.40 9.69 -10.95
N TRP A 372 24.95 8.94 -11.97
CA TRP A 372 24.60 7.52 -11.81
C TRP A 372 25.78 6.68 -11.30
N ASN A 373 26.95 6.81 -11.91
CA ASN A 373 28.13 6.01 -11.54
C ASN A 373 28.62 6.32 -10.11
N GLU A 374 28.48 7.57 -9.66
CA GLU A 374 28.79 7.96 -8.28
C GLU A 374 27.80 7.33 -7.29
N GLN A 375 26.50 7.41 -7.58
CA GLN A 375 25.46 6.81 -6.74
C GLN A 375 25.55 5.28 -6.71
N LEU A 376 25.88 4.65 -7.83
CA LEU A 376 26.06 3.19 -7.90
C LEU A 376 27.21 2.74 -6.98
N LYS A 377 28.34 3.44 -6.99
CA LYS A 377 29.46 3.14 -6.07
C LYS A 377 29.05 3.27 -4.60
N ALA A 378 28.24 4.28 -4.26
CA ALA A 378 27.74 4.46 -2.91
C ALA A 378 26.83 3.29 -2.51
N ILE A 379 25.92 2.88 -3.39
CA ILE A 379 25.04 1.72 -3.16
C ILE A 379 25.86 0.44 -2.95
N GLU A 380 26.85 0.19 -3.81
CA GLU A 380 27.71 -1.00 -3.72
C GLU A 380 28.52 -1.03 -2.42
N ALA A 381 28.99 0.13 -1.96
CA ALA A 381 29.71 0.25 -0.68
C ALA A 381 28.81 -0.04 0.51
N GLU A 382 27.56 0.46 0.50
CA GLU A 382 26.57 0.18 1.54
C GLU A 382 26.16 -1.30 1.55
N GLU A 383 25.92 -1.91 0.38
CA GLU A 383 25.62 -3.34 0.26
C GLU A 383 26.80 -4.22 0.74
N GLN A 384 28.03 -3.77 0.54
CA GLN A 384 29.18 -4.47 1.06
C GLN A 384 29.27 -4.36 2.58
N ALA A 385 29.02 -3.18 3.14
CA ALA A 385 29.00 -2.98 4.58
C ALA A 385 27.88 -3.80 5.27
N GLU A 386 26.68 -3.84 4.68
CA GLU A 386 25.56 -4.69 5.15
C GLU A 386 25.97 -6.17 5.18
N ARG A 387 26.63 -6.68 4.14
CA ARG A 387 27.13 -8.08 4.11
C ARG A 387 28.19 -8.36 5.17
N GLU A 388 29.12 -7.43 5.36
CA GLU A 388 30.18 -7.56 6.38
C GLU A 388 29.59 -7.55 7.79
N GLU A 389 28.55 -6.75 8.03
CA GLU A 389 27.82 -6.75 9.31
C GLU A 389 27.10 -8.08 9.53
N GLU A 390 26.39 -8.59 8.52
CA GLU A 390 25.73 -9.91 8.60
C GLU A 390 26.71 -11.06 8.83
N GLU A 391 27.87 -11.02 8.16
CA GLU A 391 28.93 -12.04 8.32
C GLU A 391 29.63 -11.94 9.68
N SER A 392 29.72 -10.74 10.24
CA SER A 392 30.32 -10.51 11.56
C SER A 392 29.38 -10.84 12.72
N PHE A 393 28.10 -11.11 12.44
CA PHE A 393 27.11 -11.42 13.46
C PHE A 393 27.50 -12.71 14.22
N VAL A 394 27.78 -12.57 15.50
CA VAL A 394 28.02 -13.70 16.40
C VAL A 394 26.69 -14.10 17.04
N PRO A 395 26.19 -15.31 16.76
CA PRO A 395 24.95 -15.79 17.37
C PRO A 395 25.06 -15.78 18.90
N TYR A 396 24.08 -15.21 19.58
CA TYR A 396 23.99 -15.32 21.03
C TYR A 396 22.99 -16.40 21.44
N THR A 397 23.23 -17.02 22.59
CA THR A 397 22.30 -17.99 23.16
C THR A 397 21.19 -17.23 23.88
N ALA A 398 19.94 -17.50 23.50
CA ALA A 398 18.76 -16.98 24.18
C ALA A 398 18.03 -18.13 24.90
N THR A 399 17.50 -17.83 26.09
CA THR A 399 16.62 -18.74 26.82
C THR A 399 15.19 -18.25 26.64
N VAL A 400 14.33 -19.09 26.08
CA VAL A 400 12.92 -18.79 25.89
C VAL A 400 12.11 -19.46 27.00
N TYR A 401 11.34 -18.66 27.74
CA TYR A 401 10.40 -19.15 28.73
C TYR A 401 8.97 -19.02 28.21
N CYS A 402 8.24 -20.13 28.28
CA CYS A 402 6.81 -20.15 27.92
C CYS A 402 6.00 -20.59 29.14
N LYS A 403 4.97 -19.81 29.50
CA LYS A 403 3.96 -20.24 30.47
C LYS A 403 2.74 -20.73 29.71
N ALA A 404 2.42 -22.02 29.84
CA ALA A 404 1.29 -22.64 29.17
C ALA A 404 0.49 -23.48 30.17
N ASP A 405 -0.83 -23.50 29.98
CA ASP A 405 -1.76 -24.30 30.78
C ASP A 405 -2.03 -25.71 30.18
N PHE A 406 -1.21 -26.07 29.18
CA PHE A 406 -1.29 -27.35 28.45
C PHE A 406 0.09 -27.96 28.23
N THR A 407 0.12 -29.27 28.01
CA THR A 407 1.32 -30.03 27.65
C THR A 407 0.98 -31.04 26.56
N PRO A 408 1.94 -31.39 25.67
CA PRO A 408 3.31 -30.89 25.57
C PRO A 408 3.39 -29.50 24.89
N VAL A 409 4.39 -28.70 25.27
CA VAL A 409 4.71 -27.43 24.64
C VAL A 409 5.95 -27.60 23.79
N TYR A 410 5.90 -27.15 22.54
CA TYR A 410 7.03 -27.18 21.61
C TYR A 410 7.43 -25.75 21.24
N PHE A 411 8.73 -25.56 21.02
CA PHE A 411 9.27 -24.31 20.49
C PHE A 411 9.80 -24.55 19.07
N TYR A 412 9.29 -23.76 18.14
CA TYR A 412 9.69 -23.80 16.74
C TYR A 412 10.27 -22.44 16.34
N ALA A 413 11.43 -22.42 15.71
CA ALA A 413 12.08 -21.22 15.24
C ALA A 413 12.64 -21.41 13.83
N TRP A 414 12.62 -20.35 13.06
CA TRP A 414 13.16 -20.28 11.70
C TRP A 414 13.74 -18.88 11.42
N ASP A 415 14.60 -18.80 10.43
CA ASP A 415 15.12 -17.56 9.85
C ASP A 415 15.03 -17.59 8.33
N SER A 416 15.63 -16.63 7.65
CA SER A 416 15.69 -16.55 6.18
C SER A 416 16.49 -17.70 5.52
N LYS A 417 17.27 -18.45 6.29
CA LYS A 417 18.08 -19.58 5.82
C LYS A 417 17.41 -20.94 6.08
N GLY A 418 16.30 -20.94 6.81
CA GLY A 418 15.52 -22.16 7.06
C GLY A 418 15.13 -22.38 8.52
N GLN A 419 14.91 -23.65 8.85
CA GLN A 419 14.45 -24.06 10.17
C GLN A 419 15.64 -24.15 11.14
N LEU A 420 15.55 -23.48 12.29
CA LEU A 420 16.62 -23.45 13.30
C LEU A 420 16.53 -24.63 14.27
N LEU A 421 15.36 -25.18 14.52
CA LEU A 421 15.09 -26.20 15.55
C LEU A 421 14.47 -27.48 14.98
N GLY A 422 14.73 -27.79 13.71
CA GLY A 422 14.19 -28.97 13.02
C GLY A 422 12.80 -28.75 12.45
N ASN A 423 12.18 -29.85 12.00
CA ASN A 423 10.85 -29.81 11.41
C ASN A 423 9.77 -29.45 12.44
N TRP A 424 8.63 -28.92 11.95
CA TRP A 424 7.46 -28.73 12.78
C TRP A 424 7.06 -30.00 13.54
N PRO A 425 6.74 -29.96 14.82
CA PRO A 425 6.47 -28.80 15.68
C PRO A 425 7.69 -28.20 16.40
N GLY A 426 8.91 -28.55 16.03
CA GLY A 426 10.13 -28.04 16.66
C GLY A 426 10.60 -28.89 17.84
N GLN A 427 11.26 -28.28 18.81
CA GLN A 427 11.78 -28.96 19.99
C GLN A 427 10.81 -28.91 21.16
N LEU A 428 10.64 -30.04 21.86
CA LEU A 428 9.86 -30.11 23.09
C LEU A 428 10.51 -29.21 24.16
N MET A 429 9.74 -28.34 24.76
CA MET A 429 10.19 -27.51 25.87
C MET A 429 10.23 -28.33 27.16
N GLU A 430 11.33 -28.22 27.90
CA GLU A 430 11.46 -28.83 29.20
C GLU A 430 10.67 -28.04 30.24
N GLY A 431 9.75 -28.70 30.92
CA GLY A 431 9.03 -28.10 32.06
C GLY A 431 9.98 -27.95 33.28
N LYS A 432 9.91 -26.78 33.91
CA LYS A 432 10.50 -26.56 35.22
C LYS A 432 9.43 -26.37 36.26
#